data_8634f6b0783306e08c82276c995ba32a
#
_entry.id   8634f6b0783306e08c82276c995ba32a
#
_cell.length_a   1.000
_cell.length_b   1.000
_cell.length_c   1.000
_cell.angle_alpha   90.00
_cell.angle_beta   90.00
_cell.angle_gamma   90.00
#
_symmetry.space_group_name_H-M   'P 1'
#
loop_
_entity.id
_entity.type
_entity.pdbx_description
1 polymer ?
#
loop_
_entity_poly.entity_id
_entity_poly.type
_entity_poly.pdbx_seq_one_letter_code
_entity_poly.pdbx_strand_id
1 'polypeptide(L)'
;MMTRVRRLQRPCRPFRPFGPLLLCAASTLSVASAAAYPTMAPFARYAISDRAAEIALARSAAPPSISDHARVLVLGKRGYETAAKGNNGFVCLVARSWDQGIDNPEFWNPKIRSPECFNAAGARSVLPRYLERTRWVLAGKTMAEMRARTKRLAPEPGSVCYMMSRHGYLNDAVGSWYAHVMFFGPDMEPAQWGANLPGSPVMADSAAYSPTTIFMVVVQKWSDGTRNRSM
;
A
#
# COMPACT_ATOMS: atom_id res chain seq x y z
N MET A 1 -22.89 63.23 18.11
CA MET A 1 -21.55 63.67 18.51
C MET A 1 -20.56 63.09 17.50
N MET A 2 -20.22 63.92 16.50
CA MET A 2 -19.39 63.52 15.34
C MET A 2 -17.92 63.78 15.64
N THR A 3 -17.08 62.78 15.60
CA THR A 3 -15.63 62.94 15.76
C THR A 3 -14.95 62.80 14.40
N ARG A 4 -14.39 63.91 13.92
CA ARG A 4 -13.63 64.02 12.67
C ARG A 4 -12.27 63.29 12.80
N VAL A 5 -11.94 62.38 11.90
CA VAL A 5 -10.60 61.83 11.74
C VAL A 5 -9.84 62.67 10.69
N ARG A 6 -8.74 63.31 11.12
CA ARG A 6 -7.80 64.06 10.27
C ARG A 6 -6.93 63.12 9.47
N ARG A 7 -6.93 63.28 8.15
CA ARG A 7 -5.93 62.67 7.23
C ARG A 7 -4.61 63.41 7.33
N LEU A 8 -3.56 62.68 7.69
CA LEU A 8 -2.17 63.19 7.57
C LEU A 8 -1.64 62.80 6.17
N GLN A 9 -1.42 63.82 5.34
CA GLN A 9 -0.70 63.69 4.08
C GLN A 9 0.80 63.59 4.36
N ARG A 10 1.46 62.57 3.82
CA ARG A 10 2.92 62.45 3.81
C ARG A 10 3.47 62.87 2.44
N PRO A 11 4.57 63.64 2.37
CA PRO A 11 5.11 64.13 1.10
C PRO A 11 5.87 63.07 0.31
N CYS A 12 5.74 63.14 -1.01
CA CYS A 12 6.46 62.32 -1.99
C CYS A 12 7.98 62.60 -1.93
N ARG A 13 8.77 61.52 -1.86
CA ARG A 13 10.24 61.57 -2.08
C ARG A 13 10.56 61.26 -3.53
N PRO A 14 11.58 61.91 -4.14
CA PRO A 14 11.90 61.77 -5.55
C PRO A 14 12.60 60.44 -5.86
N PHE A 15 12.29 59.92 -7.05
CA PHE A 15 12.88 58.76 -7.68
C PHE A 15 14.42 58.91 -7.88
N ARG A 16 15.16 57.85 -7.51
CA ARG A 16 16.55 57.68 -7.92
C ARG A 16 16.62 56.67 -9.08
N PRO A 17 17.51 56.87 -10.09
CA PRO A 17 17.55 56.07 -11.29
C PRO A 17 18.17 54.67 -11.10
N PHE A 18 17.65 53.77 -11.87
CA PHE A 18 17.97 52.35 -11.95
C PHE A 18 19.44 52.07 -12.23
N GLY A 19 20.07 51.26 -11.38
CA GLY A 19 21.27 50.50 -11.73
C GLY A 19 20.87 49.16 -12.32
N PRO A 20 21.73 48.49 -13.17
CA PRO A 20 21.40 47.25 -13.80
C PRO A 20 21.33 46.13 -12.76
N LEU A 21 20.14 45.49 -12.63
CA LEU A 21 19.97 44.23 -11.90
C LEU A 21 20.65 43.11 -12.72
N LEU A 22 21.77 42.61 -12.24
CA LEU A 22 22.27 41.28 -12.66
C LEU A 22 21.29 40.20 -12.14
N LEU A 23 20.50 39.64 -13.02
CA LEU A 23 19.74 38.41 -12.74
C LEU A 23 20.73 37.24 -12.66
N CYS A 24 21.15 36.85 -11.45
CA CYS A 24 21.73 35.55 -11.21
C CYS A 24 20.63 34.49 -11.34
N ALA A 25 20.55 33.85 -12.49
CA ALA A 25 19.74 32.64 -12.66
C ALA A 25 20.37 31.50 -11.84
N ALA A 26 19.85 31.28 -10.63
CA ALA A 26 20.19 30.13 -9.85
C ALA A 26 19.51 28.89 -10.50
N SER A 27 20.28 28.17 -11.31
CA SER A 27 19.85 26.85 -11.82
C SER A 27 19.76 25.87 -10.65
N THR A 28 18.57 25.65 -10.13
CA THR A 28 18.31 24.56 -9.19
C THR A 28 18.41 23.26 -9.94
N LEU A 29 19.55 22.58 -9.82
CA LEU A 29 19.70 21.20 -10.21
C LEU A 29 18.77 20.36 -9.30
N SER A 30 17.61 20.00 -9.81
CA SER A 30 16.75 18.99 -9.19
C SER A 30 17.50 17.66 -9.28
N VAL A 31 18.14 17.26 -8.18
CA VAL A 31 18.69 15.91 -8.05
C VAL A 31 17.48 14.99 -7.94
N ALA A 32 17.10 14.34 -9.03
CA ALA A 32 16.14 13.26 -8.99
C ALA A 32 16.72 12.16 -8.10
N SER A 33 16.14 11.96 -6.93
CA SER A 33 16.51 10.85 -6.05
C SER A 33 16.26 9.56 -6.82
N ALA A 34 17.32 8.80 -7.11
CA ALA A 34 17.17 7.49 -7.73
C ALA A 34 16.30 6.61 -6.84
N ALA A 35 15.32 5.90 -7.44
CA ALA A 35 14.49 4.98 -6.69
C ALA A 35 15.38 3.94 -5.99
N ALA A 36 15.13 3.68 -4.71
CA ALA A 36 15.92 2.73 -3.91
C ALA A 36 15.90 1.31 -4.52
N TYR A 37 14.86 0.98 -5.27
CA TYR A 37 14.64 -0.31 -5.93
C TYR A 37 14.24 -0.09 -7.40
N PRO A 38 15.19 0.21 -8.31
CA PRO A 38 14.88 0.56 -9.70
C PRO A 38 14.45 -0.64 -10.55
N THR A 39 14.87 -1.86 -10.19
CA THR A 39 14.63 -3.09 -10.93
C THR A 39 14.40 -4.27 -10.00
N MET A 40 13.85 -5.36 -10.54
CA MET A 40 13.67 -6.62 -9.82
C MET A 40 15.03 -7.21 -9.40
N ALA A 41 15.19 -7.50 -8.13
CA ALA A 41 16.31 -8.28 -7.62
C ALA A 41 16.21 -9.76 -8.08
N PRO A 42 17.26 -10.57 -7.96
CA PRO A 42 17.18 -12.01 -8.21
C PRO A 42 16.05 -12.66 -7.39
N PHE A 43 15.32 -13.62 -8.00
CA PHE A 43 14.14 -14.28 -7.40
C PHE A 43 14.40 -14.79 -5.97
N ALA A 44 15.59 -15.33 -5.70
CA ALA A 44 15.97 -15.83 -4.37
C ALA A 44 15.85 -14.77 -3.25
N ARG A 45 15.90 -13.47 -3.59
CA ARG A 45 15.74 -12.39 -2.61
C ARG A 45 14.27 -12.20 -2.20
N TYR A 46 13.32 -12.64 -3.02
CA TYR A 46 11.88 -12.61 -2.73
C TYR A 46 11.37 -13.91 -2.15
N ALA A 47 11.99 -15.04 -2.46
CA ALA A 47 11.60 -16.33 -1.93
C ALA A 47 11.87 -16.45 -0.43
N ILE A 48 11.03 -17.21 0.25
CA ILE A 48 11.30 -17.74 1.59
C ILE A 48 11.67 -19.21 1.38
N SER A 49 12.94 -19.55 1.64
CA SER A 49 13.49 -20.87 1.31
C SER A 49 12.85 -21.99 2.14
N ASP A 50 12.52 -21.72 3.38
CA ASP A 50 11.80 -22.65 4.24
C ASP A 50 10.29 -22.54 3.97
N ARG A 51 9.73 -23.58 3.34
CA ARG A 51 8.30 -23.69 3.02
C ARG A 51 7.42 -23.68 4.28
N ALA A 52 7.87 -24.30 5.36
CA ALA A 52 7.11 -24.33 6.61
C ALA A 52 7.08 -22.93 7.26
N ALA A 53 8.20 -22.20 7.21
CA ALA A 53 8.25 -20.82 7.66
C ALA A 53 7.34 -19.90 6.83
N GLU A 54 7.27 -20.06 5.50
CA GLU A 54 6.36 -19.28 4.66
C GLU A 54 4.89 -19.59 4.98
N ILE A 55 4.53 -20.85 5.18
CA ILE A 55 3.18 -21.24 5.61
C ILE A 55 2.83 -20.62 6.96
N ALA A 56 3.71 -20.70 7.95
CA ALA A 56 3.50 -20.12 9.26
C ALA A 56 3.33 -18.59 9.19
N LEU A 57 4.18 -17.93 8.40
CA LEU A 57 4.08 -16.48 8.18
C LEU A 57 2.77 -16.10 7.47
N ALA A 58 2.33 -16.83 6.46
CA ALA A 58 1.05 -16.60 5.78
C ALA A 58 -0.14 -16.73 6.75
N ARG A 59 -0.14 -17.77 7.59
CA ARG A 59 -1.20 -17.98 8.60
C ARG A 59 -1.24 -16.90 9.67
N SER A 60 -0.09 -16.29 10.00
CA SER A 60 -0.04 -15.20 10.97
C SER A 60 -0.81 -13.95 10.53
N ALA A 61 -1.33 -13.89 9.30
CA ALA A 61 -2.16 -12.78 8.81
C ALA A 61 -3.51 -12.67 9.52
N ALA A 62 -4.07 -13.77 10.03
CA ALA A 62 -5.38 -13.80 10.67
C ALA A 62 -5.34 -14.66 11.94
N PRO A 63 -6.34 -14.51 12.86
CA PRO A 63 -6.42 -15.36 14.06
C PRO A 63 -6.48 -16.85 13.70
N PRO A 64 -5.99 -17.75 14.58
CA PRO A 64 -5.98 -19.20 14.34
C PRO A 64 -7.35 -19.77 13.97
N SER A 65 -8.44 -19.26 14.56
CA SER A 65 -9.81 -19.65 14.21
C SER A 65 -10.16 -19.48 12.72
N ILE A 66 -9.41 -18.63 12.00
CA ILE A 66 -9.53 -18.40 10.55
C ILE A 66 -8.40 -19.10 9.82
N SER A 67 -7.15 -18.81 10.20
CA SER A 67 -5.97 -19.19 9.41
C SER A 67 -5.64 -20.68 9.46
N ASP A 68 -6.00 -21.39 10.53
CA ASP A 68 -5.72 -22.85 10.63
C ASP A 68 -6.52 -23.68 9.63
N HIS A 69 -7.69 -23.18 9.23
CA HIS A 69 -8.58 -23.82 8.26
C HIS A 69 -8.51 -23.18 6.85
N ALA A 70 -7.65 -22.17 6.66
CA ALA A 70 -7.47 -21.50 5.39
C ALA A 70 -6.59 -22.28 4.42
N ARG A 71 -6.87 -22.16 3.12
CA ARG A 71 -5.92 -22.54 2.08
C ARG A 71 -4.71 -21.62 2.16
N VAL A 72 -3.50 -22.19 2.11
CA VAL A 72 -2.26 -21.41 2.11
C VAL A 72 -1.57 -21.50 0.77
N LEU A 73 -1.18 -20.35 0.23
CA LEU A 73 -0.36 -20.22 -0.97
C LEU A 73 1.05 -19.79 -0.59
N VAL A 74 2.05 -20.35 -1.26
CA VAL A 74 3.46 -19.97 -1.15
C VAL A 74 4.03 -19.57 -2.50
N LEU A 75 5.05 -18.73 -2.52
CA LEU A 75 5.67 -18.23 -3.75
C LEU A 75 6.60 -19.29 -4.36
N GLY A 76 6.22 -19.82 -5.51
CA GLY A 76 7.06 -20.66 -6.34
C GLY A 76 7.69 -19.90 -7.52
N LYS A 77 8.55 -20.57 -8.28
CA LYS A 77 9.26 -19.96 -9.43
C LYS A 77 8.33 -19.47 -10.57
N ARG A 78 7.10 -19.97 -10.64
CA ARG A 78 6.12 -19.63 -11.69
C ARG A 78 4.90 -18.88 -11.17
N GLY A 79 4.88 -18.51 -9.90
CA GLY A 79 3.76 -17.87 -9.21
C GLY A 79 3.43 -18.57 -7.91
N TYR A 80 2.35 -18.14 -7.29
CA TYR A 80 1.88 -18.77 -6.06
C TYR A 80 1.33 -20.16 -6.33
N GLU A 81 1.64 -21.09 -5.46
CA GLU A 81 1.17 -22.47 -5.48
C GLU A 81 0.55 -22.89 -4.14
N THR A 82 -0.40 -23.81 -4.15
CA THR A 82 -1.04 -24.30 -2.93
C THR A 82 -0.06 -25.12 -2.09
N ALA A 83 0.20 -24.67 -0.88
CA ALA A 83 1.04 -25.35 0.11
C ALA A 83 0.24 -26.13 1.14
N ALA A 84 -0.95 -25.62 1.51
CA ALA A 84 -1.89 -26.31 2.38
C ALA A 84 -3.32 -26.12 1.85
N LYS A 85 -4.11 -27.20 1.90
CA LYS A 85 -5.54 -27.13 1.60
C LYS A 85 -6.29 -26.46 2.75
N GLY A 86 -7.44 -25.86 2.46
CA GLY A 86 -8.35 -25.27 3.45
C GLY A 86 -9.80 -25.67 3.18
N ASN A 87 -10.67 -25.43 4.13
CA ASN A 87 -12.10 -25.80 4.06
C ASN A 87 -13.06 -24.70 4.48
N ASN A 88 -12.55 -23.51 4.90
CA ASN A 88 -13.36 -22.38 5.35
C ASN A 88 -13.52 -21.26 4.30
N GLY A 89 -13.03 -21.48 3.08
CA GLY A 89 -13.07 -20.48 2.00
C GLY A 89 -12.02 -19.38 2.08
N PHE A 90 -11.27 -19.26 3.18
CA PHE A 90 -10.17 -18.30 3.29
C PHE A 90 -8.93 -18.75 2.54
N VAL A 91 -8.16 -17.77 2.04
CA VAL A 91 -6.88 -18.00 1.37
C VAL A 91 -5.84 -17.06 1.95
N CYS A 92 -4.79 -17.61 2.55
CA CYS A 92 -3.69 -16.88 3.13
C CYS A 92 -2.41 -17.04 2.28
N LEU A 93 -1.61 -15.97 2.19
CA LEU A 93 -0.33 -15.95 1.51
C LEU A 93 0.58 -14.90 2.14
N VAL A 94 1.85 -14.91 1.76
CA VAL A 94 2.75 -13.79 2.01
C VAL A 94 2.90 -13.00 0.71
N ALA A 95 2.23 -11.85 0.60
CA ALA A 95 2.34 -10.99 -0.56
C ALA A 95 3.74 -10.36 -0.65
N ARG A 96 4.16 -10.01 -1.85
CA ARG A 96 5.46 -9.38 -2.15
C ARG A 96 5.25 -7.92 -2.58
N SER A 97 6.34 -7.20 -2.76
CA SER A 97 6.32 -5.78 -3.09
C SER A 97 5.47 -5.43 -4.32
N TRP A 98 5.45 -6.29 -5.32
CA TRP A 98 4.64 -6.10 -6.53
C TRP A 98 3.13 -6.28 -6.33
N ASP A 99 2.70 -6.79 -5.18
CA ASP A 99 1.29 -6.92 -4.85
C ASP A 99 0.70 -5.61 -4.30
N GLN A 100 1.54 -4.66 -3.94
CA GLN A 100 1.17 -3.27 -3.65
C GLN A 100 0.78 -2.50 -4.95
N GLY A 101 0.61 -1.18 -4.89
CA GLY A 101 0.33 -0.37 -6.07
C GLY A 101 1.44 -0.48 -7.13
N ILE A 102 1.07 -0.54 -8.41
CA ILE A 102 2.05 -0.65 -9.51
C ILE A 102 2.98 0.57 -9.61
N ASP A 103 2.58 1.69 -9.02
CA ASP A 103 3.38 2.93 -8.94
C ASP A 103 4.07 3.11 -7.60
N ASN A 104 4.00 2.12 -6.73
CA ASN A 104 4.70 2.17 -5.46
C ASN A 104 6.21 2.25 -5.72
N PRO A 105 6.94 3.24 -5.15
CA PRO A 105 8.39 3.38 -5.32
C PRO A 105 9.17 2.15 -4.81
N GLU A 106 8.57 1.35 -3.94
CA GLU A 106 9.12 0.11 -3.42
C GLU A 106 8.62 -1.15 -4.15
N PHE A 107 8.05 -1.01 -5.34
CA PHE A 107 7.52 -2.13 -6.14
C PHE A 107 8.53 -3.28 -6.31
N TRP A 108 9.81 -2.98 -6.37
CA TRP A 108 10.89 -3.97 -6.48
C TRP A 108 11.64 -4.21 -5.16
N ASN A 109 11.11 -3.77 -4.00
CA ASN A 109 11.76 -3.99 -2.71
C ASN A 109 11.70 -5.47 -2.30
N PRO A 110 12.84 -6.20 -2.30
CA PRO A 110 12.84 -7.64 -2.00
C PRO A 110 12.66 -7.96 -0.51
N LYS A 111 12.61 -6.96 0.38
CA LYS A 111 12.39 -7.17 1.81
C LYS A 111 10.90 -7.32 2.14
N ILE A 112 10.00 -6.82 1.28
CA ILE A 112 8.57 -6.81 1.58
C ILE A 112 8.04 -8.23 1.73
N ARG A 113 7.41 -8.44 2.88
CA ARG A 113 6.74 -9.67 3.31
C ARG A 113 5.45 -9.25 3.99
N SER A 114 4.36 -9.31 3.25
CA SER A 114 3.05 -8.87 3.70
C SER A 114 2.14 -10.09 3.85
N PRO A 115 2.03 -10.64 5.08
CA PRO A 115 1.08 -11.72 5.33
C PRO A 115 -0.34 -11.21 5.17
N GLU A 116 -1.11 -11.85 4.31
CA GLU A 116 -2.47 -11.48 3.93
C GLU A 116 -3.37 -12.71 3.93
N CYS A 117 -4.60 -12.56 4.45
CA CYS A 117 -5.57 -13.64 4.49
C CYS A 117 -6.93 -13.14 4.00
N PHE A 118 -7.30 -13.48 2.78
CA PHE A 118 -8.53 -13.09 2.11
C PHE A 118 -9.69 -14.01 2.52
N ASN A 119 -10.86 -13.44 2.80
CA ASN A 119 -12.07 -14.21 2.93
C ASN A 119 -12.54 -14.77 1.56
N ALA A 120 -13.59 -15.58 1.53
CA ALA A 120 -14.05 -16.22 0.30
C ALA A 120 -14.37 -15.21 -0.82
N ALA A 121 -15.02 -14.08 -0.52
CA ALA A 121 -15.33 -13.04 -1.50
C ALA A 121 -14.04 -12.37 -2.03
N GLY A 122 -13.12 -11.99 -1.14
CA GLY A 122 -11.82 -11.43 -1.50
C GLY A 122 -10.95 -12.41 -2.29
N ALA A 123 -10.98 -13.69 -1.92
CA ALA A 123 -10.25 -14.73 -2.64
C ALA A 123 -10.74 -14.96 -4.08
N ARG A 124 -12.03 -14.72 -4.35
CA ARG A 124 -12.59 -14.81 -5.71
C ARG A 124 -12.40 -13.56 -6.53
N SER A 125 -12.49 -12.38 -5.92
CA SER A 125 -12.58 -11.10 -6.65
C SER A 125 -11.34 -10.21 -6.56
N VAL A 126 -10.55 -10.30 -5.49
CA VAL A 126 -9.36 -9.47 -5.24
C VAL A 126 -8.07 -10.23 -5.49
N LEU A 127 -7.91 -11.38 -4.85
CA LEU A 127 -6.70 -12.21 -4.92
C LEU A 127 -6.26 -12.57 -6.35
N PRO A 128 -7.14 -12.85 -7.34
CA PRO A 128 -6.72 -13.15 -8.71
C PRO A 128 -5.75 -12.12 -9.31
N ARG A 129 -5.89 -10.84 -8.99
CA ARG A 129 -4.96 -9.79 -9.42
C ARG A 129 -3.55 -10.00 -8.87
N TYR A 130 -3.42 -10.34 -7.60
CA TYR A 130 -2.13 -10.62 -6.96
C TYR A 130 -1.43 -11.79 -7.65
N LEU A 131 -2.18 -12.86 -7.88
CA LEU A 131 -1.67 -14.05 -8.55
C LEU A 131 -1.25 -13.78 -10.01
N GLU A 132 -2.04 -12.99 -10.73
CA GLU A 132 -1.76 -12.62 -12.11
C GLU A 132 -0.54 -11.69 -12.21
N ARG A 133 -0.47 -10.66 -11.37
CA ARG A 133 0.68 -9.73 -11.33
C ARG A 133 1.96 -10.46 -10.98
N THR A 134 1.92 -11.37 -10.01
CA THR A 134 3.06 -12.22 -9.67
C THR A 134 3.55 -13.01 -10.88
N ARG A 135 2.65 -13.61 -11.68
CA ARG A 135 3.04 -14.31 -12.93
C ARG A 135 3.67 -13.37 -13.94
N TRP A 136 3.16 -12.15 -14.10
CA TRP A 136 3.76 -11.15 -15.01
C TRP A 136 5.18 -10.76 -14.58
N VAL A 137 5.37 -10.50 -13.30
CA VAL A 137 6.69 -10.17 -12.71
C VAL A 137 7.67 -11.31 -12.96
N LEU A 138 7.30 -12.53 -12.64
CA LEU A 138 8.15 -13.71 -12.81
C LEU A 138 8.41 -14.08 -14.29
N ALA A 139 7.52 -13.65 -15.19
CA ALA A 139 7.71 -13.75 -16.64
C ALA A 139 8.53 -12.57 -17.23
N GLY A 140 9.07 -11.68 -16.40
CA GLY A 140 9.91 -10.56 -16.84
C GLY A 140 9.16 -9.45 -17.58
N LYS A 141 7.84 -9.29 -17.34
CA LYS A 141 7.06 -8.21 -17.95
C LYS A 141 7.54 -6.86 -17.44
N THR A 142 7.63 -5.91 -18.35
CA THR A 142 7.96 -4.52 -18.02
C THR A 142 6.85 -3.83 -17.24
N MET A 143 7.19 -2.76 -16.53
CA MET A 143 6.19 -1.92 -15.84
C MET A 143 5.13 -1.39 -16.81
N ALA A 144 5.51 -0.99 -18.01
CA ALA A 144 4.59 -0.51 -19.03
C ALA A 144 3.60 -1.60 -19.48
N GLU A 145 4.09 -2.83 -19.73
CA GLU A 145 3.22 -3.96 -20.07
C GLU A 145 2.26 -4.32 -18.93
N MET A 146 2.74 -4.30 -17.68
CA MET A 146 1.90 -4.58 -16.51
C MET A 146 0.82 -3.51 -16.31
N ARG A 147 1.17 -2.22 -16.47
CA ARG A 147 0.18 -1.12 -16.43
C ARG A 147 -0.89 -1.30 -17.49
N ALA A 148 -0.49 -1.55 -18.73
CA ALA A 148 -1.44 -1.75 -19.84
C ALA A 148 -2.36 -2.95 -19.63
N ARG A 149 -1.93 -3.97 -18.90
CA ARG A 149 -2.71 -5.18 -18.59
C ARG A 149 -3.57 -5.07 -17.34
N THR A 150 -3.25 -4.14 -16.44
CA THR A 150 -3.98 -3.96 -15.18
C THR A 150 -5.40 -3.48 -15.47
N LYS A 151 -6.38 -4.34 -15.18
CA LYS A 151 -7.80 -4.03 -15.34
C LYS A 151 -8.35 -3.45 -14.04
N ARG A 152 -9.47 -2.74 -14.15
CA ARG A 152 -10.25 -2.30 -13.00
C ARG A 152 -10.64 -3.51 -12.15
N LEU A 153 -10.42 -3.41 -10.84
CA LEU A 153 -10.90 -4.41 -9.90
C LEU A 153 -12.38 -4.17 -9.61
N ALA A 154 -13.16 -5.23 -9.61
CA ALA A 154 -14.54 -5.22 -9.14
C ALA A 154 -14.66 -6.18 -7.93
N PRO A 155 -14.37 -5.70 -6.72
CA PRO A 155 -14.47 -6.54 -5.53
C PRO A 155 -15.91 -7.00 -5.34
N GLU A 156 -16.10 -8.27 -5.00
CA GLU A 156 -17.42 -8.76 -4.55
C GLU A 156 -17.78 -8.05 -3.22
N PRO A 157 -19.06 -7.75 -2.99
CA PRO A 157 -19.51 -7.21 -1.71
C PRO A 157 -19.03 -8.09 -0.54
N GLY A 158 -18.50 -7.44 0.51
CA GLY A 158 -17.96 -8.13 1.67
C GLY A 158 -16.56 -8.72 1.45
N SER A 159 -15.83 -8.33 0.40
CA SER A 159 -14.42 -8.68 0.23
C SER A 159 -13.57 -8.09 1.34
N VAL A 160 -12.90 -8.95 2.09
CA VAL A 160 -12.09 -8.60 3.26
C VAL A 160 -10.73 -9.29 3.17
N CYS A 161 -9.69 -8.60 3.63
CA CYS A 161 -8.37 -9.17 3.87
C CYS A 161 -7.87 -8.83 5.27
N TYR A 162 -7.39 -9.82 5.99
CA TYR A 162 -6.75 -9.68 7.29
C TYR A 162 -5.24 -9.47 7.10
N MET A 163 -4.70 -8.45 7.75
CA MET A 163 -3.27 -8.15 7.83
C MET A 163 -2.87 -7.93 9.30
N MET A 164 -2.98 -8.99 10.09
CA MET A 164 -2.81 -8.91 11.55
C MET A 164 -1.49 -9.54 12.02
N SER A 165 -0.53 -9.74 11.12
CA SER A 165 0.79 -10.29 11.47
C SER A 165 1.72 -9.22 12.01
N ARG A 166 2.33 -9.44 13.16
CA ARG A 166 3.43 -8.60 13.67
C ARG A 166 4.79 -8.90 13.01
N HIS A 167 4.86 -9.93 12.18
CA HIS A 167 6.07 -10.39 11.49
C HIS A 167 6.12 -9.93 10.03
N GLY A 168 5.18 -9.10 9.60
CA GLY A 168 5.16 -8.51 8.27
C GLY A 168 6.22 -7.41 8.13
N TYR A 169 6.62 -7.14 6.88
CA TYR A 169 7.44 -5.99 6.50
C TYR A 169 6.79 -5.33 5.28
N LEU A 170 6.32 -4.09 5.41
CA LEU A 170 5.51 -3.43 4.40
C LEU A 170 6.29 -2.44 3.54
N ASN A 171 7.23 -1.70 4.13
CA ASN A 171 8.09 -0.76 3.42
C ASN A 171 9.28 -0.34 4.29
N ASP A 172 10.25 0.35 3.70
CA ASP A 172 11.45 0.79 4.40
C ASP A 172 11.20 1.95 5.39
N ALA A 173 10.10 2.70 5.23
CA ALA A 173 9.80 3.83 6.09
C ALA A 173 9.24 3.41 7.45
N VAL A 174 8.39 2.38 7.49
CA VAL A 174 7.69 1.96 8.72
C VAL A 174 8.04 0.53 9.15
N GLY A 175 8.70 -0.27 8.31
CA GLY A 175 8.93 -1.69 8.55
C GLY A 175 7.61 -2.45 8.61
N SER A 176 7.21 -2.92 9.79
CA SER A 176 5.88 -3.48 10.02
C SER A 176 4.90 -2.37 10.43
N TRP A 177 3.68 -2.46 9.92
CA TRP A 177 2.61 -1.54 10.26
C TRP A 177 1.68 -2.17 11.33
N TYR A 178 0.64 -1.45 11.72
CA TYR A 178 -0.34 -1.91 12.72
C TYR A 178 -1.15 -3.11 12.21
N ALA A 179 -1.60 -3.97 13.13
CA ALA A 179 -2.60 -4.97 12.81
C ALA A 179 -3.88 -4.29 12.31
N HIS A 180 -4.35 -4.68 11.15
CA HIS A 180 -5.53 -4.07 10.52
C HIS A 180 -6.29 -5.08 9.68
N VAL A 181 -7.51 -4.70 9.33
CA VAL A 181 -8.36 -5.42 8.38
C VAL A 181 -8.67 -4.47 7.23
N MET A 182 -8.53 -4.96 6.00
CA MET A 182 -8.87 -4.25 4.79
C MET A 182 -10.23 -4.68 4.26
N PHE A 183 -11.03 -3.71 3.84
CA PHE A 183 -12.28 -3.88 3.13
C PHE A 183 -12.12 -3.31 1.74
N PHE A 184 -12.51 -4.07 0.72
CA PHE A 184 -12.38 -3.64 -0.67
C PHE A 184 -13.71 -3.16 -1.20
N GLY A 185 -13.74 -1.94 -1.70
CA GLY A 185 -14.89 -1.30 -2.32
C GLY A 185 -14.64 -0.89 -3.77
N PRO A 186 -15.68 -0.50 -4.50
CA PRO A 186 -15.50 0.17 -5.79
C PRO A 186 -14.68 1.45 -5.60
N ASP A 187 -14.17 2.00 -6.70
CA ASP A 187 -13.49 3.29 -6.69
C ASP A 187 -14.44 4.39 -6.22
N MET A 188 -14.08 5.05 -5.11
CA MET A 188 -14.91 6.06 -4.45
C MET A 188 -14.03 7.04 -3.66
N GLU A 189 -14.54 8.25 -3.45
CA GLU A 189 -13.89 9.25 -2.60
C GLU A 189 -13.87 8.80 -1.14
N PRO A 190 -12.70 8.61 -0.53
CA PRO A 190 -12.57 8.12 0.85
C PRO A 190 -13.38 8.93 1.87
N ALA A 191 -13.43 10.25 1.71
CA ALA A 191 -14.13 11.14 2.64
C ALA A 191 -15.65 10.90 2.69
N GLN A 192 -16.27 10.39 1.61
CA GLN A 192 -17.70 10.04 1.58
C GLN A 192 -18.03 8.91 2.56
N TRP A 193 -17.04 8.13 2.96
CA TRP A 193 -17.13 7.03 3.92
C TRP A 193 -16.51 7.40 5.28
N GLY A 194 -16.24 8.69 5.50
CA GLY A 194 -15.61 9.16 6.72
C GLY A 194 -14.14 8.74 6.88
N ALA A 195 -13.53 8.17 5.85
CA ALA A 195 -12.13 7.77 5.91
C ALA A 195 -11.19 8.96 5.70
N ASN A 196 -10.00 8.89 6.34
CA ASN A 196 -8.95 9.92 6.29
C ASN A 196 -9.39 11.30 6.83
N LEU A 197 -10.50 11.38 7.54
CA LEU A 197 -10.92 12.62 8.21
C LEU A 197 -10.25 12.74 9.58
N PRO A 198 -10.08 13.96 10.11
CA PRO A 198 -9.53 14.15 11.45
C PRO A 198 -10.30 13.36 12.52
N GLY A 199 -9.60 12.49 13.25
CA GLY A 199 -10.20 11.62 14.27
C GLY A 199 -10.93 10.38 13.75
N SER A 200 -10.97 10.15 12.43
CA SER A 200 -11.54 8.93 11.88
C SER A 200 -10.65 7.72 12.21
N PRO A 201 -11.23 6.61 12.71
CA PRO A 201 -10.51 5.35 12.87
C PRO A 201 -10.34 4.59 11.55
N VAL A 202 -10.94 5.08 10.46
CA VAL A 202 -10.90 4.46 9.14
C VAL A 202 -9.92 5.23 8.27
N MET A 203 -8.95 4.51 7.72
CA MET A 203 -8.06 4.99 6.68
C MET A 203 -8.49 4.39 5.34
N ALA A 204 -8.23 5.09 4.25
CA ALA A 204 -8.48 4.55 2.92
C ALA A 204 -7.38 4.96 1.95
N ASP A 205 -7.10 4.09 1.01
CA ASP A 205 -6.21 4.31 -0.11
C ASP A 205 -6.89 3.91 -1.42
N SER A 206 -6.59 4.65 -2.48
CA SER A 206 -7.10 4.39 -3.83
C SER A 206 -5.92 4.26 -4.79
N ALA A 207 -5.83 3.13 -5.46
CA ALA A 207 -4.74 2.88 -6.40
C ALA A 207 -5.08 3.43 -7.79
N ALA A 208 -4.28 4.38 -8.29
CA ALA A 208 -4.51 5.08 -9.57
C ALA A 208 -4.67 4.15 -10.79
N TYR A 209 -3.88 3.06 -10.87
CA TYR A 209 -3.94 2.10 -11.99
C TYR A 209 -4.88 0.91 -11.76
N SER A 210 -5.55 0.90 -10.63
CA SER A 210 -6.46 -0.17 -10.30
C SER A 210 -7.56 0.39 -9.41
N PRO A 211 -8.47 1.19 -9.99
CA PRO A 211 -9.46 1.93 -9.23
C PRO A 211 -10.27 1.00 -8.32
N THR A 212 -9.91 1.01 -7.07
CA THR A 212 -10.50 0.25 -5.97
C THR A 212 -10.14 1.01 -4.72
N THR A 213 -11.11 1.33 -3.92
CA THR A 213 -10.85 1.91 -2.61
C THR A 213 -10.65 0.80 -1.60
N ILE A 214 -9.53 0.86 -0.90
CA ILE A 214 -9.20 -0.05 0.19
C ILE A 214 -9.41 0.72 1.50
N PHE A 215 -10.38 0.30 2.29
CA PHE A 215 -10.60 0.82 3.63
C PHE A 215 -9.86 -0.03 4.64
N MET A 216 -9.08 0.59 5.50
CA MET A 216 -8.27 -0.07 6.51
C MET A 216 -8.76 0.33 7.90
N VAL A 217 -9.03 -0.65 8.73
CA VAL A 217 -9.42 -0.46 10.13
C VAL A 217 -8.36 -1.11 11.01
N VAL A 218 -7.65 -0.28 11.79
CA VAL A 218 -6.68 -0.78 12.77
C VAL A 218 -7.41 -1.50 13.90
N VAL A 219 -6.91 -2.70 14.25
CA VAL A 219 -7.51 -3.52 15.30
C VAL A 219 -6.62 -3.59 16.53
N GLN A 220 -7.23 -3.86 17.69
CA GLN A 220 -6.55 -3.78 18.99
C GLN A 220 -5.54 -4.92 19.25
N LYS A 221 -5.62 -6.01 18.50
CA LYS A 221 -4.78 -7.19 18.71
C LYS A 221 -4.15 -7.68 17.42
N TRP A 222 -2.95 -8.19 17.53
CA TRP A 222 -2.33 -9.03 16.54
C TRP A 222 -3.07 -10.37 16.40
N SER A 223 -2.82 -11.12 15.36
CA SER A 223 -3.42 -12.44 15.13
C SER A 223 -3.16 -13.45 16.24
N ASP A 224 -2.06 -13.32 16.96
CA ASP A 224 -1.67 -14.16 18.09
C ASP A 224 -2.35 -13.76 19.43
N GLY A 225 -3.27 -12.79 19.39
CA GLY A 225 -3.99 -12.29 20.55
C GLY A 225 -3.25 -11.24 21.38
N THR A 226 -1.96 -10.98 21.11
CA THR A 226 -1.20 -9.95 21.81
C THR A 226 -1.68 -8.56 21.39
N ARG A 227 -1.47 -7.57 22.28
CA ARG A 227 -1.94 -6.20 22.04
C ARG A 227 -1.19 -5.56 20.87
N ASN A 228 -1.94 -4.96 19.96
CA ASN A 228 -1.39 -4.12 18.90
C ASN A 228 -0.77 -2.86 19.52
N ARG A 229 0.15 -2.22 18.82
CA ARG A 229 0.74 -0.95 19.26
C ARG A 229 -0.37 0.10 19.36
N SER A 230 -0.28 0.99 20.34
CA SER A 230 -1.10 2.21 20.36
C SER A 230 -0.61 3.12 19.24
N MET A 231 -1.55 3.67 18.48
CA MET A 231 -1.28 4.79 17.58
C MET A 231 -1.01 6.04 18.38
#